data_b96a4050bbd74c32145ea1fc69251d30
#
_entry.id   b96a4050bbd74c32145ea1fc69251d30
#
_cell.length_a   1.000
_cell.length_b   1.000
_cell.length_c   1.000
_cell.angle_alpha   90.00
_cell.angle_beta   90.00
_cell.angle_gamma   90.00
#
_symmetry.space_group_name_H-M   'P 1'
#
loop_
_entity.id
_entity.type
_entity.pdbx_description
1 polymer ?
#
loop_
_entity_poly.entity_id
_entity_poly.type
_entity_poly.pdbx_seq_one_letter_code
_entity_poly.pdbx_strand_id
1 'polypeptide(L)' 'MYKFIKEYFDLKLYNTDDVKVFVKANWISQEEYKTITNIDYVQ' A
#
# COMPACT_ATOMS: atom_id res chain seq x y z
N MET A 1 8.50 1.95 -6.97
CA MET A 1 7.22 2.47 -6.48
C MET A 1 6.89 1.94 -5.08
N TYR A 2 6.99 0.63 -4.89
CA TYR A 2 6.72 -0.01 -3.60
C TYR A 2 7.48 0.65 -2.44
N LYS A 3 8.75 0.95 -2.65
CA LYS A 3 9.62 1.47 -1.61
C LYS A 3 9.15 2.82 -1.07
N PHE A 4 8.74 3.71 -1.97
CA PHE A 4 8.23 5.02 -1.58
C PHE A 4 6.90 4.91 -0.86
N ILE A 5 6.03 4.02 -1.34
CA ILE A 5 4.71 3.84 -0.76
C ILE A 5 4.84 3.31 0.67
N LYS A 6 5.72 2.33 0.87
CA LYS A 6 5.97 1.78 2.20
C LYS A 6 6.53 2.86 3.13
N GLU A 7 7.50 3.62 2.66
CA GLU A 7 8.13 4.67 3.45
C GLU A 7 7.12 5.72 3.88
N TYR A 8 6.29 6.20 2.95
CA TYR A 8 5.30 7.22 3.26
C TYR A 8 4.17 6.68 4.12
N PHE A 9 3.84 5.41 3.98
CA PHE A 9 2.87 4.79 4.88
C PHE A 9 3.43 4.75 6.31
N ASP A 10 4.69 4.37 6.47
CA ASP A 10 5.33 4.32 7.78
C ASP A 10 5.41 5.72 8.41
N LEU A 11 5.55 6.76 7.59
CA LEU A 11 5.56 8.15 8.04
C LEU A 11 4.16 8.70 8.29
N LYS A 12 3.12 7.88 8.11
CA LYS A 12 1.71 8.29 8.31
C LYS A 12 1.23 9.31 7.27
N LEU A 13 1.92 9.43 6.15
CA LEU A 13 1.49 10.30 5.05
C LEU A 13 0.39 9.66 4.21
N TYR A 14 0.35 8.32 4.15
CA TYR A 14 -0.70 7.56 3.47
C TYR A 14 -1.44 6.71 4.48
N ASN A 15 -2.75 6.57 4.30
CA ASN A 15 -3.53 5.61 5.07
C ASN A 15 -3.76 4.34 4.23
N THR A 16 -4.47 3.34 4.77
CA THR A 16 -4.69 2.09 4.06
C THR A 16 -5.51 2.29 2.79
N ASP A 17 -6.43 3.24 2.78
CA ASP A 17 -7.22 3.52 1.58
C ASP A 17 -6.36 4.07 0.46
N ASP A 18 -5.37 4.89 0.78
CA ASP A 18 -4.42 5.40 -0.20
C ASP A 18 -3.61 4.27 -0.81
N VAL A 19 -3.16 3.32 0.02
CA VAL A 19 -2.38 2.18 -0.48
C VAL A 19 -3.27 1.29 -1.36
N LYS A 20 -4.54 1.14 -1.04
CA LYS A 20 -5.49 0.41 -1.89
C LYS A 20 -5.60 1.01 -3.28
N VAL A 21 -5.59 2.34 -3.38
CA VAL A 21 -5.61 3.03 -4.68
C VAL A 21 -4.40 2.62 -5.52
N PHE A 22 -3.23 2.52 -4.90
CA PHE A 22 -2.03 2.10 -5.62
C PHE A 22 -2.14 0.66 -6.12
N VAL A 23 -2.80 -0.23 -5.38
CA VAL A 23 -3.07 -1.59 -5.86
C VAL A 23 -3.99 -1.55 -7.08
N LYS A 24 -5.05 -0.76 -7.02
CA LYS A 24 -6.00 -0.63 -8.12
C LYS A 24 -5.35 -0.05 -9.37
N ALA A 25 -4.37 0.82 -9.19
CA ALA A 25 -3.63 1.43 -10.29
C ALA A 25 -2.52 0.53 -10.83
N ASN A 26 -2.35 -0.68 -10.26
CA ASN A 26 -1.29 -1.62 -10.64
C ASN A 26 0.12 -1.08 -10.35
N TRP A 27 0.24 -0.16 -9.41
CA TRP A 27 1.55 0.34 -8.99
C TRP A 27 2.22 -0.63 -8.04
N ILE A 28 1.41 -1.35 -7.24
CA ILE A 28 1.88 -2.40 -6.34
C ILE A 28 0.93 -3.58 -6.43
N SER A 29 1.38 -4.74 -5.98
CA SER A 29 0.56 -5.95 -5.94
C SER A 29 -0.20 -6.03 -4.62
N GLN A 30 -1.16 -6.96 -4.57
CA GLN A 30 -1.89 -7.23 -3.33
C GLN A 30 -0.97 -7.74 -2.23
N GLU A 31 0.04 -8.52 -2.61
CA GLU A 31 1.03 -9.00 -1.65
C GLU A 31 1.86 -7.85 -1.08
N GLU A 32 2.21 -6.90 -1.93
CA GLU A 32 2.94 -5.71 -1.50
C GLU A 32 2.07 -4.86 -0.57
N TYR A 33 0.78 -4.77 -0.84
CA TYR A 33 -0.14 -4.08 0.05
C TYR A 33 -0.09 -4.68 1.45
N LYS A 34 -0.16 -6.01 1.54
CA LYS A 34 -0.09 -6.68 2.84
C LYS A 34 1.25 -6.43 3.52
N THR A 35 2.34 -6.45 2.78
CA THR A 35 3.67 -6.19 3.33
C THR A 35 3.75 -4.77 3.89
N ILE A 36 3.15 -3.80 3.20
CA ILE A 36 3.18 -2.40 3.61
C ILE A 36 2.28 -2.16 4.82
N THR A 37 1.04 -2.61 4.76
CA THR A 37 0.02 -2.27 5.76
C THR A 37 -0.12 -3.31 6.85
N ASN A 38 0.42 -4.51 6.63
CA ASN A 38 0.25 -5.66 7.51
C ASN A 38 -1.21 -6.12 7.61
N ILE A 39 -2.01 -5.78 6.61
CA ILE A 39 -3.43 -6.11 6.54
C ILE A 39 -3.68 -6.78 5.20
N ASP A 40 -4.46 -7.87 5.18
CA ASP A 40 -4.81 -8.54 3.94
C ASP A 40 -5.61 -7.61 3.03
N TYR A 41 -5.31 -7.66 1.73
CA TYR A 41 -6.04 -6.85 0.77
C TYR A 41 -7.41 -7.48 0.54
N VAL A 42 -8.46 -6.70 0.81
CA VAL A 42 -9.84 -7.13 0.58
C VAL A 42 -10.47 -6.16 -0.41
N GLN A 43 -10.98 -6.73 -1.50
CA GLN A 43 -11.64 -5.92 -2.54
C GLN A 43 -13.01 -5.44 -2.08
#